data_d6ce54bf0f6eda8af2b0b404e86945ad
#
_entry.id   d6ce54bf0f6eda8af2b0b404e86945ad
#
_cell.length_a   1.000
_cell.length_b   1.000
_cell.length_c   1.000
_cell.angle_alpha   90.00
_cell.angle_beta   90.00
_cell.angle_gamma   90.00
#
_symmetry.space_group_name_H-M   'P 1'
#
loop_
_entity.id
_entity.type
_entity.pdbx_description
1 polymer ?
#
loop_
_entity_poly.entity_id
_entity_poly.type
_entity_poly.pdbx_seq_one_letter_code
_entity_poly.pdbx_strand_id
1 'polypeptide(L)'
;MKLIEYYLNIFHYVIYVYCIKYKRFLPGYSPSHNSGNILMILTVIPSIIIFNSYLLFYKVNNHPPIIELFLVITIPFYLLVWFSVLHKDKYRLHFKDFKQLPPEIIKKWQKNTRLMLLAAFLLLVVSVLLLNAL
;
A
#
# COMPACT_ATOMS: atom_id res chain seq x y z
N MET A 1 -5.22 12.10 11.79
CA MET A 1 -4.22 12.25 10.71
C MET A 1 -2.82 11.83 11.11
N LYS A 2 -2.25 12.31 12.23
CA LYS A 2 -0.89 11.93 12.69
C LYS A 2 -0.67 10.42 12.86
N LEU A 3 -1.68 9.67 13.33
CA LEU A 3 -1.58 8.22 13.52
C LEU A 3 -1.47 7.47 12.18
N ILE A 4 -2.30 7.83 11.22
CA ILE A 4 -2.29 7.24 9.87
C ILE A 4 -0.95 7.56 9.18
N GLU A 5 -0.49 8.80 9.29
CA GLU A 5 0.81 9.24 8.77
C GLU A 5 1.95 8.39 9.37
N TYR A 6 1.93 8.16 10.69
CA TYR A 6 2.92 7.30 11.36
C TYR A 6 2.92 5.87 10.81
N TYR A 7 1.73 5.24 10.72
CA TYR A 7 1.64 3.85 10.22
C TYR A 7 2.03 3.72 8.76
N LEU A 8 1.66 4.67 7.90
CA LEU A 8 2.08 4.67 6.50
C LEU A 8 3.60 4.85 6.36
N ASN A 9 4.20 5.69 7.18
CA ASN A 9 5.64 5.92 7.13
C ASN A 9 6.44 4.73 7.70
N ILE A 10 5.98 4.06 8.76
CA ILE A 10 6.67 2.85 9.23
C ILE A 10 6.53 1.70 8.24
N PHE A 11 5.38 1.56 7.59
CA PHE A 11 5.17 0.61 6.51
C PHE A 11 6.11 0.90 5.33
N HIS A 12 6.23 2.16 4.91
CA HIS A 12 7.18 2.59 3.89
C HIS A 12 8.63 2.30 4.30
N TYR A 13 8.98 2.53 5.58
CA TYR A 13 10.31 2.22 6.10
C TYR A 13 10.65 0.74 6.02
N VAL A 14 9.70 -0.14 6.35
CA VAL A 14 9.88 -1.60 6.22
C VAL A 14 10.14 -1.97 4.75
N ILE A 15 9.39 -1.42 3.80
CA ILE A 15 9.63 -1.63 2.37
C ILE A 15 11.02 -1.12 1.97
N TYR A 16 11.42 0.04 2.47
CA TYR A 16 12.76 0.60 2.22
C TYR A 16 13.88 -0.32 2.71
N VAL A 17 13.75 -0.91 3.90
CA VAL A 17 14.72 -1.89 4.43
C VAL A 17 14.82 -3.11 3.52
N TYR A 18 13.70 -3.60 2.99
CA TYR A 18 13.72 -4.67 1.99
C TYR A 18 14.39 -4.23 0.68
N CYS A 19 14.13 -3.02 0.21
CA CYS A 19 14.79 -2.48 -1.00
C CYS A 19 16.31 -2.39 -0.84
N ILE A 20 16.81 -2.04 0.36
CA ILE A 20 18.25 -2.08 0.65
C ILE A 20 18.78 -3.51 0.58
N LYS A 21 18.10 -4.45 1.25
CA LYS A 21 18.53 -5.85 1.32
C LYS A 21 18.60 -6.50 -0.07
N TYR A 22 17.65 -6.19 -0.94
CA TYR A 22 17.52 -6.77 -2.27
C TYR A 22 17.97 -5.83 -3.40
N LYS A 23 18.81 -4.84 -3.11
CA LYS A 23 19.29 -3.84 -4.07
C LYS A 23 19.87 -4.44 -5.37
N ARG A 24 20.48 -5.64 -5.28
CA ARG A 24 21.06 -6.33 -6.44
C ARG A 24 20.03 -6.76 -7.49
N PHE A 25 18.78 -6.95 -7.07
CA PHE A 25 17.68 -7.44 -7.93
C PHE A 25 16.74 -6.32 -8.38
N LEU A 26 16.92 -5.10 -7.87
CA LEU A 26 16.06 -3.98 -8.19
C LEU A 26 16.74 -3.09 -9.25
N PRO A 27 15.97 -2.54 -10.20
CA PRO A 27 16.50 -1.67 -11.24
C PRO A 27 17.15 -0.42 -10.63
N GLY A 28 18.05 0.20 -11.36
CA GLY A 28 19.07 1.20 -11.00
C GLY A 28 18.68 2.47 -10.24
N TYR A 29 17.49 2.54 -9.64
CA TYR A 29 17.05 3.64 -8.81
C TYR A 29 17.51 3.49 -7.35
N SER A 30 17.51 4.60 -6.61
CA SER A 30 17.84 4.57 -5.18
C SER A 30 16.81 3.72 -4.40
N PRO A 31 17.21 3.06 -3.26
CA PRO A 31 16.28 2.29 -2.45
C PRO A 31 15.07 3.09 -1.96
N SER A 32 15.23 4.39 -1.70
CA SER A 32 14.14 5.30 -1.30
C SER A 32 13.14 5.53 -2.43
N HIS A 33 13.62 5.68 -3.67
CA HIS A 33 12.76 5.82 -4.84
C HIS A 33 11.98 4.52 -5.11
N ASN A 34 12.68 3.38 -5.10
CA ASN A 34 12.05 2.08 -5.30
C ASN A 34 10.99 1.77 -4.22
N SER A 35 11.28 2.08 -2.96
CA SER A 35 10.30 1.86 -1.88
C SER A 35 9.07 2.76 -2.02
N GLY A 36 9.25 4.00 -2.46
CA GLY A 36 8.14 4.91 -2.76
C GLY A 36 7.25 4.38 -3.89
N ASN A 37 7.84 3.91 -4.98
CA ASN A 37 7.11 3.32 -6.10
C ASN A 37 6.35 2.06 -5.68
N ILE A 38 6.97 1.17 -4.91
CA ILE A 38 6.32 -0.04 -4.38
C ILE A 38 5.14 0.35 -3.48
N LEU A 39 5.32 1.32 -2.58
CA LEU A 39 4.25 1.81 -1.73
C LEU A 39 3.06 2.31 -2.55
N MET A 40 3.30 3.08 -3.61
CA MET A 40 2.25 3.59 -4.49
C MET A 40 1.52 2.46 -5.22
N ILE A 41 2.24 1.47 -5.72
CA ILE A 41 1.63 0.28 -6.35
C ILE A 41 0.76 -0.47 -5.34
N LEU A 42 1.20 -0.63 -4.10
CA LEU A 42 0.44 -1.31 -3.05
C LEU A 42 -0.87 -0.59 -2.68
N THR A 43 -1.00 0.71 -2.95
CA THR A 43 -2.28 1.43 -2.73
C THR A 43 -3.39 0.97 -3.66
N VAL A 44 -3.05 0.34 -4.78
CA VAL A 44 -4.04 -0.17 -5.75
C VAL A 44 -4.77 -1.40 -5.19
N ILE A 45 -4.12 -2.20 -4.34
CA ILE A 45 -4.71 -3.43 -3.78
C ILE A 45 -6.02 -3.15 -3.00
N PRO A 46 -6.06 -2.28 -1.99
CA PRO A 46 -7.30 -1.96 -1.28
C PRO A 46 -8.35 -1.33 -2.22
N SER A 47 -7.93 -0.56 -3.21
CA SER A 47 -8.85 0.01 -4.20
C SER A 47 -9.56 -1.06 -5.02
N ILE A 48 -8.84 -2.08 -5.47
CA ILE A 48 -9.41 -3.22 -6.21
C ILE A 48 -10.36 -4.02 -5.31
N ILE A 49 -9.98 -4.28 -4.05
CA ILE A 49 -10.84 -5.02 -3.11
C ILE A 49 -12.16 -4.27 -2.88
N ILE A 50 -12.12 -2.96 -2.66
CA ILE A 50 -13.32 -2.13 -2.48
C ILE A 50 -14.16 -2.11 -3.74
N PHE A 51 -13.54 -1.94 -4.91
CA PHE A 51 -14.21 -1.95 -6.20
C PHE A 51 -14.92 -3.28 -6.47
N ASN A 52 -14.25 -4.41 -6.25
CA ASN A 52 -14.84 -5.73 -6.40
C ASN A 52 -15.99 -5.96 -5.42
N SER A 53 -15.83 -5.49 -4.17
CA SER A 53 -16.89 -5.57 -3.16
C SER A 53 -18.11 -4.75 -3.57
N TYR A 54 -17.89 -3.56 -4.14
CA TYR A 54 -18.98 -2.74 -4.68
C TYR A 54 -19.74 -3.49 -5.78
N LEU A 55 -19.04 -4.08 -6.75
CA LEU A 55 -19.66 -4.85 -7.83
C LEU A 55 -20.44 -6.07 -7.32
N LEU A 56 -19.97 -6.71 -6.26
CA LEU A 56 -20.64 -7.85 -5.64
C LEU A 56 -21.96 -7.45 -4.97
N PHE A 57 -21.99 -6.32 -4.25
CA PHE A 57 -23.18 -5.85 -3.53
C PHE A 57 -24.21 -5.18 -4.44
N TYR A 58 -23.75 -4.45 -5.43
CA TYR A 58 -24.59 -3.71 -6.34
C TYR A 58 -24.68 -4.44 -7.69
N LYS A 59 -25.42 -5.55 -7.78
CA LYS A 59 -25.78 -6.23 -9.03
C LYS A 59 -26.59 -5.29 -9.97
N VAL A 60 -26.08 -4.12 -10.29
CA VAL A 60 -26.85 -3.07 -10.94
C VAL A 60 -26.70 -3.18 -12.44
N ASN A 61 -27.82 -3.31 -13.13
CA ASN A 61 -27.88 -3.27 -14.60
C ASN A 61 -27.47 -1.91 -15.20
N ASN A 62 -27.33 -0.86 -14.38
CA ASN A 62 -26.89 0.48 -14.76
C ASN A 62 -25.64 0.86 -13.93
N HIS A 63 -24.48 0.33 -14.28
CA HIS A 63 -23.22 0.77 -13.67
C HIS A 63 -22.82 2.15 -14.22
N PRO A 64 -22.34 3.07 -13.33
CA PRO A 64 -21.53 4.17 -13.82
C PRO A 64 -20.34 3.60 -14.61
N PRO A 65 -19.72 4.37 -15.50
CA PRO A 65 -18.56 3.91 -16.26
C PRO A 65 -17.54 3.27 -15.29
N ILE A 66 -17.20 2.02 -15.52
CA ILE A 66 -16.34 1.20 -14.62
C ILE A 66 -15.03 1.91 -14.31
N ILE A 67 -14.46 2.57 -15.30
CA ILE A 67 -13.19 3.32 -15.17
C ILE A 67 -13.35 4.50 -14.22
N GLU A 68 -14.42 5.28 -14.34
CA GLU A 68 -14.66 6.45 -13.49
C GLU A 68 -14.87 6.02 -12.04
N LEU A 69 -15.63 4.96 -11.78
CA LEU A 69 -15.84 4.41 -10.45
C LEU A 69 -14.52 3.95 -9.83
N PHE A 70 -13.70 3.24 -10.60
CA PHE A 70 -12.38 2.78 -10.11
C PHE A 70 -11.47 3.96 -9.77
N LEU A 71 -11.45 5.00 -10.58
CA LEU A 71 -10.66 6.22 -10.31
C LEU A 71 -11.15 6.93 -9.05
N VAL A 72 -12.46 7.08 -8.87
CA VAL A 72 -13.05 7.71 -7.67
C VAL A 72 -12.66 6.96 -6.40
N ILE A 73 -12.54 5.65 -6.45
CA ILE A 73 -12.08 4.85 -5.31
C ILE A 73 -10.56 4.96 -5.11
N THR A 74 -9.78 4.96 -6.19
CA THR A 74 -8.30 4.89 -6.11
C THR A 74 -7.66 6.23 -5.76
N ILE A 75 -8.18 7.35 -6.28
CA ILE A 75 -7.60 8.68 -6.09
C ILE A 75 -7.47 9.05 -4.60
N PRO A 76 -8.47 8.85 -3.72
CA PRO A 76 -8.33 9.17 -2.30
C PRO A 76 -7.19 8.40 -1.61
N PHE A 77 -7.00 7.11 -1.92
CA PHE A 77 -5.88 6.32 -1.38
C PHE A 77 -4.54 6.85 -1.87
N TYR A 78 -4.45 7.14 -3.16
CA TYR A 78 -3.25 7.74 -3.74
C TYR A 78 -2.90 9.07 -3.07
N LEU A 79 -3.86 9.97 -2.93
CA LEU A 79 -3.65 11.28 -2.31
C LEU A 79 -3.27 11.13 -0.83
N LEU A 80 -3.90 10.19 -0.11
CA LEU A 80 -3.57 9.92 1.29
C LEU A 80 -2.09 9.54 1.44
N VAL A 81 -1.60 8.60 0.64
CA VAL A 81 -0.20 8.17 0.67
C VAL A 81 0.72 9.29 0.20
N TRP A 82 0.36 9.98 -0.89
CA TRP A 82 1.14 11.09 -1.40
C TRP A 82 1.39 12.16 -0.34
N PHE A 83 0.30 12.68 0.27
CA PHE A 83 0.42 13.76 1.27
C PHE A 83 1.01 13.30 2.60
N SER A 84 0.81 12.03 2.99
CA SER A 84 1.31 11.51 4.26
C SER A 84 2.77 11.09 4.21
N VAL A 85 3.26 10.66 3.07
CA VAL A 85 4.58 10.01 2.94
C VAL A 85 5.49 10.75 1.97
N LEU A 86 5.05 10.92 0.72
CA LEU A 86 5.93 11.32 -0.38
C LEU A 86 6.04 12.84 -0.53
N HIS A 87 4.98 13.58 -0.22
CA HIS A 87 4.96 15.03 -0.40
C HIS A 87 6.06 15.71 0.43
N LYS A 88 6.91 16.49 -0.22
CA LYS A 88 8.04 17.19 0.40
C LYS A 88 8.99 16.25 1.16
N ASP A 89 9.13 15.02 0.72
CA ASP A 89 10.01 14.01 1.34
C ASP A 89 9.76 13.80 2.85
N LYS A 90 8.52 13.89 3.29
CA LYS A 90 8.13 13.74 4.71
C LYS A 90 8.68 12.45 5.33
N TYR A 91 8.75 11.36 4.55
CA TYR A 91 9.29 10.09 5.01
C TYR A 91 10.72 10.19 5.54
N ARG A 92 11.53 11.16 5.07
CA ARG A 92 12.93 11.30 5.52
C ARG A 92 13.04 11.63 7.01
N LEU A 93 12.10 12.42 7.54
CA LEU A 93 12.05 12.74 8.96
C LEU A 93 11.73 11.49 9.77
N HIS A 94 10.69 10.77 9.39
CA HIS A 94 10.29 9.52 10.03
C HIS A 94 11.37 8.43 9.93
N PHE A 95 12.09 8.34 8.81
CA PHE A 95 13.17 7.36 8.64
C PHE A 95 14.34 7.61 9.60
N LYS A 96 14.64 8.86 9.96
CA LYS A 96 15.67 9.15 10.97
C LYS A 96 15.26 8.58 12.33
N ASP A 97 14.01 8.77 12.72
CA ASP A 97 13.47 8.27 13.98
C ASP A 97 13.42 6.73 13.99
N PHE A 98 12.96 6.12 12.89
CA PHE A 98 12.86 4.66 12.78
C PHE A 98 14.22 3.95 12.77
N LYS A 99 15.27 4.59 12.26
CA LYS A 99 16.64 4.06 12.32
C LYS A 99 17.17 3.92 13.75
N GLN A 100 16.63 4.70 14.69
CA GLN A 100 17.01 4.67 16.11
C GLN A 100 16.19 3.65 16.91
N LEU A 101 15.15 3.05 16.34
CA LEU A 101 14.34 2.05 16.99
C LEU A 101 15.13 0.76 17.24
N PRO A 102 14.87 0.06 18.36
CA PRO A 102 15.47 -1.24 18.62
C PRO A 102 15.19 -2.23 17.49
N PRO A 103 16.17 -3.10 17.14
CA PRO A 103 16.01 -4.08 16.06
C PRO A 103 14.79 -4.99 16.23
N GLU A 104 14.40 -5.29 17.46
CA GLU A 104 13.24 -6.12 17.80
C GLU A 104 11.92 -5.48 17.33
N ILE A 105 11.79 -4.15 17.50
CA ILE A 105 10.62 -3.40 17.05
C ILE A 105 10.54 -3.44 15.53
N ILE A 106 11.64 -3.24 14.83
CA ILE A 106 11.68 -3.31 13.37
C ILE A 106 11.32 -4.72 12.87
N LYS A 107 11.84 -5.78 13.51
CA LYS A 107 11.46 -7.17 13.17
C LYS A 107 9.98 -7.44 13.38
N LYS A 108 9.39 -6.91 14.46
CA LYS A 108 7.95 -7.00 14.70
C LYS A 108 7.15 -6.33 13.57
N TRP A 109 7.53 -5.14 13.16
CA TRP A 109 6.88 -4.43 12.05
C TRP A 109 7.07 -5.14 10.71
N GLN A 110 8.24 -5.73 10.45
CA GLN A 110 8.48 -6.56 9.27
C GLN A 110 7.55 -7.77 9.24
N LYS A 111 7.36 -8.44 10.39
CA LYS A 111 6.41 -9.57 10.51
C LYS A 111 4.97 -9.09 10.26
N ASN A 112 4.54 -8.01 10.90
CA ASN A 112 3.19 -7.46 10.75
C ASN A 112 2.93 -7.04 9.30
N THR A 113 3.88 -6.39 8.64
CA THR A 113 3.79 -5.99 7.24
C THR A 113 3.60 -7.20 6.31
N ARG A 114 4.38 -8.27 6.53
CA ARG A 114 4.22 -9.51 5.73
C ARG A 114 2.85 -10.14 5.93
N LEU A 115 2.37 -10.22 7.17
CA LEU A 115 1.04 -10.76 7.47
C LEU A 115 -0.07 -9.91 6.84
N MET A 116 0.05 -8.59 6.91
CA MET A 116 -0.90 -7.66 6.30
C MET A 116 -0.93 -7.79 4.78
N LEU A 117 0.22 -7.88 4.13
CA LEU A 117 0.32 -8.08 2.68
C LEU A 117 -0.26 -9.44 2.25
N LEU A 118 0.02 -10.49 3.02
CA LEU A 118 -0.56 -11.82 2.77
C LEU A 118 -2.08 -11.78 2.90
N ALA A 119 -2.61 -11.18 3.97
CA ALA A 119 -4.05 -11.03 4.17
C ALA A 119 -4.70 -10.20 3.04
N ALA A 120 -4.10 -9.09 2.65
CA ALA A 120 -4.59 -8.27 1.55
C ALA A 120 -4.60 -9.03 0.22
N PHE A 121 -3.55 -9.81 -0.05
CA PHE A 121 -3.48 -10.66 -1.25
C PHE A 121 -4.58 -11.75 -1.23
N LEU A 122 -4.79 -12.42 -0.10
CA LEU A 122 -5.86 -13.42 0.03
C LEU A 122 -7.24 -12.80 -0.17
N LEU A 123 -7.49 -11.62 0.41
CA LEU A 123 -8.75 -10.89 0.19
C LEU A 123 -8.95 -10.50 -1.27
N LEU A 124 -7.88 -10.08 -1.95
CA LEU A 124 -7.92 -9.79 -3.38
C LEU A 124 -8.31 -11.02 -4.19
N VAL A 125 -7.67 -12.15 -3.95
CA VAL A 125 -7.96 -13.41 -4.64
C VAL A 125 -9.41 -13.83 -4.38
N VAL A 126 -9.87 -13.80 -3.13
CA VAL A 126 -11.26 -14.14 -2.78
C VAL A 126 -12.25 -13.21 -3.48
N SER A 127 -11.98 -11.90 -3.51
CA SER A 127 -12.87 -10.93 -4.17
C SER A 127 -13.00 -11.20 -5.68
N VAL A 128 -11.92 -11.58 -6.35
CA VAL A 128 -11.91 -11.94 -7.78
C VAL A 128 -12.66 -13.25 -8.01
N LEU A 129 -12.43 -14.27 -7.16
CA LEU A 129 -13.11 -15.56 -7.28
C LEU A 129 -14.62 -15.40 -7.08
N LEU A 130 -15.05 -14.60 -6.12
CA LEU A 130 -16.46 -14.34 -5.88
C LEU A 130 -17.13 -13.61 -7.06
N LEU A 131 -16.42 -12.64 -7.68
CA LEU A 131 -16.92 -11.98 -8.89
C LEU A 131 -17.09 -12.96 -10.05
N ASN A 132 -16.14 -13.88 -10.24
CA ASN A 132 -16.18 -14.85 -11.32
C ASN A 132 -17.23 -15.96 -11.08
N ALA A 133 -17.63 -16.20 -9.81
CA ALA A 133 -18.66 -17.17 -9.46
C ALA A 133 -20.10 -16.65 -9.65
N LEU A 134 -20.24 -15.36 -9.88
CA LEU A 134 -21.54 -14.70 -10.16
C LEU A 134 -21.82 -14.64 -11.66
#